data_dc2c8a0d5b375e09ae72b4a17e9141cb
#
_entry.id   dc2c8a0d5b375e09ae72b4a17e9141cb
#
_cell.length_a   1.000
_cell.length_b   1.000
_cell.length_c   1.000
_cell.angle_alpha   90.00
_cell.angle_beta   90.00
_cell.angle_gamma   90.00
#
_symmetry.space_group_name_H-M   'P 1'
#
loop_
_entity.id
_entity.type
_entity.pdbx_description
1 polymer ?
#
loop_
_entity_poly.entity_id
_entity_poly.type
_entity_poly.pdbx_seq_one_letter_code
_entity_poly.pdbx_strand_id
1 'polypeptide(L)'
;FLANRDTKEKDFFWALVMESGWLQAGIWNIEETKARVVSVSPPIAWETDEDLIGAVDAALSATVQSLPDDFREPSKTVFGVPASWVDAGQIKDKHLNKIKDICRELELEPSGFVVLPEAIAHFVKSEEGAPLSAVVVEIGKDYLEVAVFKMGKLSGTTQVSRSVSVIDDLGEGLSRFSGVDNLPSRIIVYNGKEGELDEVKQTINENDWEKSEKINFLHT
;
A
#
# COMPACT_ATOMS: atom_id res chain seq x y z
N PHE A 1 -48.16 8.46 12.52
CA PHE A 1 -47.37 7.82 11.45
C PHE A 1 -45.90 8.07 11.76
N LEU A 2 -45.29 7.16 12.51
CA LEU A 2 -43.85 7.14 12.75
C LEU A 2 -43.20 6.49 11.52
N ALA A 3 -42.44 7.30 10.76
CA ALA A 3 -41.60 6.78 9.72
C ALA A 3 -40.50 5.95 10.38
N ASN A 4 -40.57 4.64 10.18
CA ASN A 4 -39.51 3.69 10.49
C ASN A 4 -38.33 4.06 9.57
N ARG A 5 -37.39 4.87 10.04
CA ARG A 5 -36.10 4.99 9.41
C ARG A 5 -35.39 3.68 9.70
N ASP A 6 -35.41 2.77 8.74
CA ASP A 6 -34.43 1.71 8.62
C ASP A 6 -33.05 2.36 8.59
N THR A 7 -32.48 2.61 9.76
CA THR A 7 -31.04 2.80 9.89
C THR A 7 -30.41 1.45 9.63
N LYS A 8 -30.15 1.12 8.36
CA LYS A 8 -29.21 0.04 8.04
C LYS A 8 -27.98 0.31 8.86
N GLU A 9 -27.70 -0.56 9.82
CA GLU A 9 -26.48 -0.52 10.60
C GLU A 9 -25.33 -0.52 9.58
N LYS A 10 -24.49 0.54 9.59
CA LYS A 10 -23.39 0.65 8.62
C LYS A 10 -22.36 -0.42 8.98
N ASP A 11 -22.08 -1.31 8.05
CA ASP A 11 -20.99 -2.27 8.19
C ASP A 11 -19.65 -1.53 8.07
N PHE A 12 -18.89 -1.52 9.16
CA PHE A 12 -17.52 -1.02 9.17
C PHE A 12 -16.53 -2.17 9.02
N PHE A 13 -15.36 -1.85 8.50
CA PHE A 13 -14.27 -2.77 8.27
C PHE A 13 -12.95 -2.16 8.71
N TRP A 14 -12.06 -2.98 9.23
CA TRP A 14 -10.67 -2.64 9.35
C TRP A 14 -9.95 -2.74 8.00
N ALA A 15 -9.06 -1.81 7.74
CA ALA A 15 -7.97 -1.95 6.78
C ALA A 15 -6.66 -1.91 7.55
N LEU A 16 -5.82 -2.92 7.41
CA LEU A 16 -4.49 -2.96 7.99
C LEU A 16 -3.46 -2.99 6.85
N VAL A 17 -2.81 -1.85 6.62
CA VAL A 17 -1.76 -1.71 5.61
C VAL A 17 -0.43 -2.04 6.25
N MET A 18 0.23 -3.07 5.72
CA MET A 18 1.49 -3.59 6.25
C MET A 18 2.61 -3.39 5.24
N GLU A 19 3.53 -2.52 5.55
CA GLU A 19 4.74 -2.26 4.75
C GLU A 19 5.98 -2.73 5.51
N SER A 20 7.13 -2.72 4.85
CA SER A 20 8.37 -3.06 5.52
C SER A 20 8.77 -1.98 6.52
N GLY A 21 8.74 -2.35 7.80
CA GLY A 21 9.10 -1.47 8.91
C GLY A 21 8.01 -0.48 9.33
N TRP A 22 6.86 -0.44 8.64
CA TRP A 22 5.73 0.46 8.92
C TRP A 22 4.41 -0.24 8.74
N LEU A 23 3.42 0.19 9.50
CA LEU A 23 2.04 -0.20 9.30
C LEU A 23 1.09 0.94 9.67
N GLN A 24 -0.11 0.89 9.08
CA GLN A 24 -1.20 1.80 9.40
C GLN A 24 -2.49 0.99 9.50
N ALA A 25 -3.36 1.39 10.43
CA ALA A 25 -4.72 0.90 10.50
C ALA A 25 -5.70 1.98 10.05
N GLY A 26 -6.81 1.56 9.47
CA GLY A 26 -7.89 2.45 9.11
C GLY A 26 -9.25 1.77 9.26
N ILE A 27 -10.28 2.58 9.52
CA ILE A 27 -11.67 2.13 9.49
C ILE A 27 -12.34 2.72 8.26
N TRP A 28 -13.06 1.87 7.56
CA TRP A 28 -13.81 2.26 6.37
C TRP A 28 -15.17 1.56 6.30
N ASN A 29 -16.05 2.11 5.51
CA ASN A 29 -17.35 1.53 5.22
C ASN A 29 -17.69 1.68 3.73
N ILE A 30 -18.80 1.08 3.31
CA ILE A 30 -19.34 1.27 1.96
C ILE A 30 -20.55 2.20 2.09
N GLU A 31 -20.49 3.37 1.47
CA GLU A 31 -21.61 4.29 1.33
C GLU A 31 -22.05 4.31 -0.13
N GLU A 32 -23.31 3.95 -0.35
CA GLU A 32 -23.91 3.76 -1.68
C GLU A 32 -23.19 2.68 -2.50
N THR A 33 -22.08 2.97 -3.12
CA THR A 33 -21.24 2.02 -3.90
C THR A 33 -19.75 2.34 -3.77
N LYS A 34 -19.39 3.31 -2.90
CA LYS A 34 -18.02 3.77 -2.75
C LYS A 34 -17.50 3.44 -1.36
N ALA A 35 -16.24 3.02 -1.31
CA ALA A 35 -15.53 2.91 -0.06
C ALA A 35 -15.25 4.31 0.50
N ARG A 36 -15.57 4.51 1.79
CA ARG A 36 -15.30 5.74 2.51
C ARG A 36 -14.44 5.45 3.73
N VAL A 37 -13.30 6.10 3.78
CA VAL A 37 -12.41 6.06 4.94
C VAL A 37 -12.98 6.96 6.03
N VAL A 38 -13.08 6.43 7.24
CA VAL A 38 -13.67 7.10 8.42
C VAL A 38 -12.58 7.63 9.33
N SER A 39 -11.56 6.82 9.61
CA SER A 39 -10.42 7.16 10.44
C SER A 39 -9.18 6.39 10.00
N VAL A 40 -7.99 6.95 10.23
CA VAL A 40 -6.69 6.33 9.93
C VAL A 40 -5.73 6.63 11.07
N SER A 41 -4.94 5.64 11.49
CA SER A 41 -3.86 5.85 12.45
C SER A 41 -2.70 6.64 11.82
N PRO A 42 -1.83 7.26 12.62
CA PRO A 42 -0.49 7.59 12.15
C PRO A 42 0.25 6.31 11.75
N PRO A 43 1.33 6.42 10.93
CA PRO A 43 2.22 5.29 10.65
C PRO A 43 2.89 4.83 11.95
N ILE A 44 2.85 3.53 12.22
CA ILE A 44 3.49 2.91 13.39
C ILE A 44 4.68 2.08 12.89
N ALA A 45 5.85 2.33 13.45
CA ALA A 45 7.05 1.58 13.13
C ALA A 45 7.05 0.19 13.78
N TRP A 46 7.61 -0.80 13.10
CA TRP A 46 7.93 -2.11 13.65
C TRP A 46 9.26 -2.60 13.06
N GLU A 47 10.05 -3.31 13.84
CA GLU A 47 11.39 -3.76 13.42
C GLU A 47 11.50 -5.28 13.40
N THR A 48 10.90 -5.94 14.38
CA THR A 48 10.95 -7.39 14.53
C THR A 48 9.57 -8.01 14.50
N ASP A 49 9.49 -9.32 14.28
CA ASP A 49 8.23 -10.05 14.32
C ASP A 49 7.58 -10.02 15.71
N GLU A 50 8.40 -9.90 16.77
CA GLU A 50 7.92 -9.78 18.14
C GLU A 50 7.24 -8.41 18.39
N ASP A 51 7.72 -7.34 17.75
CA ASP A 51 7.15 -5.99 17.87
C ASP A 51 5.84 -5.85 17.08
N LEU A 52 5.64 -6.68 16.06
CA LEU A 52 4.59 -6.51 15.07
C LEU A 52 3.19 -6.50 15.69
N ILE A 53 2.88 -7.41 16.60
CA ILE A 53 1.55 -7.49 17.23
C ILE A 53 1.28 -6.23 18.05
N GLY A 54 2.27 -5.77 18.84
CA GLY A 54 2.16 -4.54 19.61
C GLY A 54 2.01 -3.29 18.73
N ALA A 55 2.70 -3.25 17.59
CA ALA A 55 2.56 -2.16 16.62
C ALA A 55 1.17 -2.14 15.97
N VAL A 56 0.61 -3.32 15.65
CA VAL A 56 -0.76 -3.43 15.13
C VAL A 56 -1.78 -2.96 16.18
N ASP A 57 -1.67 -3.43 17.42
CA ASP A 57 -2.54 -3.03 18.52
C ASP A 57 -2.50 -1.50 18.73
N ALA A 58 -1.31 -0.91 18.72
CA ALA A 58 -1.14 0.54 18.80
C ALA A 58 -1.80 1.28 17.64
N ALA A 59 -1.70 0.76 16.40
CA ALA A 59 -2.34 1.36 15.23
C ALA A 59 -3.87 1.27 15.31
N LEU A 60 -4.42 0.12 15.68
CA LEU A 60 -5.86 -0.06 15.88
C LEU A 60 -6.38 0.91 16.95
N SER A 61 -5.71 0.94 18.12
CA SER A 61 -6.06 1.86 19.22
C SER A 61 -6.01 3.33 18.80
N ALA A 62 -4.96 3.75 18.07
CA ALA A 62 -4.84 5.12 17.58
C ALA A 62 -5.95 5.48 16.57
N THR A 63 -6.40 4.52 15.77
CA THR A 63 -7.46 4.73 14.79
C THR A 63 -8.80 5.06 15.46
N VAL A 64 -9.13 4.39 16.57
CA VAL A 64 -10.42 4.58 17.26
C VAL A 64 -10.45 5.81 18.17
N GLN A 65 -9.30 6.34 18.60
CA GLN A 65 -9.23 7.50 19.48
C GLN A 65 -9.94 8.76 18.96
N SER A 66 -10.10 8.88 17.65
CA SER A 66 -10.81 10.00 17.01
C SER A 66 -12.31 9.76 16.81
N LEU A 67 -12.80 8.59 17.18
CA LEU A 67 -14.19 8.18 17.02
C LEU A 67 -15.00 8.38 18.31
N PRO A 68 -16.35 8.44 18.23
CA PRO A 68 -17.19 8.52 19.40
C PRO A 68 -17.00 7.32 20.35
N ASP A 69 -17.15 7.54 21.68
CA ASP A 69 -16.95 6.51 22.70
C ASP A 69 -17.91 5.30 22.56
N ASP A 70 -19.04 5.46 21.89
CA ASP A 70 -20.02 4.40 21.61
C ASP A 70 -19.77 3.68 20.26
N PHE A 71 -18.69 4.02 19.55
CA PHE A 71 -18.31 3.37 18.31
C PHE A 71 -17.97 1.90 18.56
N ARG A 72 -18.61 1.01 17.78
CA ARG A 72 -18.31 -0.41 17.83
C ARG A 72 -17.24 -0.75 16.81
N GLU A 73 -16.13 -1.24 17.31
CA GLU A 73 -15.02 -1.68 16.47
C GLU A 73 -15.43 -2.85 15.57
N PRO A 74 -15.08 -2.82 14.29
CA PRO A 74 -15.30 -3.96 13.41
C PRO A 74 -14.34 -5.10 13.73
N SER A 75 -14.74 -6.34 13.49
CA SER A 75 -13.84 -7.51 13.52
C SER A 75 -13.26 -7.81 12.14
N LYS A 76 -14.05 -7.58 11.08
CA LYS A 76 -13.69 -7.87 9.70
C LYS A 76 -12.55 -6.98 9.20
N THR A 77 -11.46 -7.61 8.74
CA THR A 77 -10.21 -6.93 8.39
C THR A 77 -9.76 -7.28 6.98
N VAL A 78 -9.42 -6.27 6.20
CA VAL A 78 -8.74 -6.39 4.91
C VAL A 78 -7.27 -6.00 5.10
N PHE A 79 -6.35 -6.83 4.61
CA PHE A 79 -4.92 -6.60 4.70
C PHE A 79 -4.39 -6.01 3.40
N GLY A 80 -3.71 -4.84 3.48
CA GLY A 80 -2.88 -4.29 2.40
C GLY A 80 -1.46 -4.80 2.57
N VAL A 81 -0.91 -5.47 1.57
CA VAL A 81 0.43 -6.09 1.66
C VAL A 81 1.31 -5.70 0.48
N PRO A 82 2.65 -5.63 0.66
CA PRO A 82 3.60 -5.45 -0.44
C PRO A 82 3.51 -6.56 -1.48
N ALA A 83 3.85 -6.29 -2.73
CA ALA A 83 3.87 -7.31 -3.77
C ALA A 83 4.89 -8.41 -3.47
N SER A 84 5.98 -8.09 -2.80
CA SER A 84 7.01 -9.06 -2.36
C SER A 84 6.48 -10.15 -1.42
N TRP A 85 5.35 -9.91 -0.73
CA TRP A 85 4.72 -10.92 0.14
C TRP A 85 3.86 -11.94 -0.62
N VAL A 86 3.57 -11.69 -1.88
CA VAL A 86 2.65 -12.49 -2.70
C VAL A 86 3.42 -13.27 -3.76
N ASP A 87 3.00 -14.49 -4.02
CA ASP A 87 3.46 -15.32 -5.11
C ASP A 87 2.27 -16.09 -5.70
N ALA A 88 2.15 -16.10 -7.02
CA ALA A 88 1.04 -16.74 -7.74
C ALA A 88 -0.37 -16.41 -7.17
N GLY A 89 -0.57 -15.15 -6.72
CA GLY A 89 -1.85 -14.69 -6.16
C GLY A 89 -2.13 -15.15 -4.73
N GLN A 90 -1.16 -15.72 -4.04
CA GLN A 90 -1.25 -16.17 -2.65
C GLN A 90 -0.18 -15.52 -1.78
N ILE A 91 -0.53 -15.23 -0.53
CA ILE A 91 0.47 -14.74 0.44
C ILE A 91 1.42 -15.89 0.77
N LYS A 92 2.73 -15.63 0.70
CA LYS A 92 3.79 -16.58 1.06
C LYS A 92 3.64 -17.03 2.52
N ASP A 93 3.87 -18.31 2.80
CA ASP A 93 3.62 -18.93 4.12
C ASP A 93 4.23 -18.15 5.29
N LYS A 94 5.44 -17.61 5.12
CA LYS A 94 6.10 -16.79 6.15
C LYS A 94 5.24 -15.60 6.57
N HIS A 95 4.65 -14.91 5.61
CA HIS A 95 3.85 -13.71 5.87
C HIS A 95 2.40 -14.06 6.24
N LEU A 96 1.88 -15.15 5.69
CA LEU A 96 0.57 -15.67 6.06
C LEU A 96 0.52 -16.07 7.54
N ASN A 97 1.59 -16.66 8.07
CA ASN A 97 1.67 -17.00 9.49
C ASN A 97 1.66 -15.75 10.38
N LYS A 98 2.36 -14.68 10.00
CA LYS A 98 2.29 -13.39 10.71
C LYS A 98 0.86 -12.85 10.76
N ILE A 99 0.15 -12.85 9.62
CA ILE A 99 -1.25 -12.40 9.57
C ILE A 99 -2.14 -13.27 10.45
N LYS A 100 -1.96 -14.60 10.46
CA LYS A 100 -2.70 -15.51 11.32
C LYS A 100 -2.45 -15.23 12.81
N ASP A 101 -1.20 -14.95 13.18
CA ASP A 101 -0.85 -14.62 14.56
C ASP A 101 -1.47 -13.28 14.99
N ILE A 102 -1.43 -12.25 14.16
CA ILE A 102 -2.12 -10.98 14.38
C ILE A 102 -3.63 -11.21 14.57
N CYS A 103 -4.26 -11.95 13.66
CA CYS A 103 -5.69 -12.22 13.76
C CYS A 103 -6.07 -12.95 15.03
N ARG A 104 -5.26 -13.92 15.45
CA ARG A 104 -5.51 -14.69 16.68
C ARG A 104 -5.36 -13.86 17.94
N GLU A 105 -4.27 -13.08 18.03
CA GLU A 105 -3.95 -12.31 19.25
C GLU A 105 -4.85 -11.09 19.44
N LEU A 106 -5.30 -10.47 18.31
CA LEU A 106 -6.11 -9.25 18.33
C LEU A 106 -7.57 -9.49 17.92
N GLU A 107 -8.02 -10.74 17.90
CA GLU A 107 -9.40 -11.14 17.59
C GLU A 107 -9.95 -10.57 16.28
N LEU A 108 -9.09 -10.45 15.25
CA LEU A 108 -9.47 -9.93 13.95
C LEU A 108 -9.95 -11.05 13.02
N GLU A 109 -10.98 -10.76 12.23
CA GLU A 109 -11.55 -11.69 11.23
C GLU A 109 -11.01 -11.33 9.83
N PRO A 110 -10.09 -12.10 9.25
CA PRO A 110 -9.55 -11.79 7.93
C PRO A 110 -10.63 -11.96 6.85
N SER A 111 -10.94 -10.88 6.13
CA SER A 111 -11.88 -10.87 5.01
C SER A 111 -11.20 -11.00 3.66
N GLY A 112 -9.89 -10.73 3.58
CA GLY A 112 -9.10 -10.82 2.37
C GLY A 112 -7.85 -9.95 2.45
N PHE A 113 -7.14 -9.89 1.32
CA PHE A 113 -6.00 -9.00 1.17
C PHE A 113 -6.01 -8.31 -0.19
N VAL A 114 -5.30 -7.20 -0.27
CA VAL A 114 -4.98 -6.48 -1.51
C VAL A 114 -3.48 -6.27 -1.61
N VAL A 115 -2.94 -6.33 -2.81
CA VAL A 115 -1.54 -6.00 -3.09
C VAL A 115 -1.44 -4.48 -3.28
N LEU A 116 -0.61 -3.81 -2.49
CA LEU A 116 -0.59 -2.34 -2.42
C LEU A 116 -0.42 -1.66 -3.78
N PRO A 117 0.56 -1.99 -4.64
CA PRO A 117 0.67 -1.37 -5.96
C PRO A 117 -0.57 -1.61 -6.84
N GLU A 118 -1.25 -2.75 -6.74
CA GLU A 118 -2.49 -3.01 -7.47
C GLU A 118 -3.66 -2.16 -6.93
N ALA A 119 -3.74 -2.00 -5.59
CA ALA A 119 -4.73 -1.12 -4.97
C ALA A 119 -4.55 0.33 -5.43
N ILE A 120 -3.30 0.82 -5.51
CA ILE A 120 -2.97 2.15 -6.04
C ILE A 120 -3.40 2.26 -7.50
N ALA A 121 -3.12 1.26 -8.33
CA ALA A 121 -3.52 1.26 -9.74
C ALA A 121 -5.05 1.31 -9.90
N HIS A 122 -5.79 0.59 -9.06
CA HIS A 122 -7.25 0.64 -9.04
C HIS A 122 -7.79 1.98 -8.55
N PHE A 123 -7.17 2.57 -7.53
CA PHE A 123 -7.54 3.89 -7.03
C PHE A 123 -7.36 4.96 -8.11
N VAL A 124 -6.19 5.03 -8.74
CA VAL A 124 -5.90 5.99 -9.81
C VAL A 124 -6.89 5.82 -10.98
N LYS A 125 -7.18 4.57 -11.37
CA LYS A 125 -8.19 4.29 -12.40
C LYS A 125 -9.57 4.81 -12.02
N SER A 126 -9.95 4.72 -10.75
CA SER A 126 -11.26 5.22 -10.28
C SER A 126 -11.36 6.74 -10.30
N GLU A 127 -10.25 7.43 -10.02
CA GLU A 127 -10.17 8.89 -10.00
C GLU A 127 -10.03 9.49 -11.42
N GLU A 128 -9.18 8.88 -12.24
CA GLU A 128 -8.86 9.43 -13.58
C GLU A 128 -9.74 8.86 -14.71
N GLY A 129 -10.48 7.80 -14.44
CA GLY A 129 -11.34 7.13 -15.43
C GLY A 129 -10.57 6.33 -16.51
N ALA A 130 -9.24 6.24 -16.40
CA ALA A 130 -8.38 5.57 -17.38
C ALA A 130 -7.48 4.51 -16.71
N PRO A 131 -7.14 3.42 -17.44
CA PRO A 131 -6.21 2.42 -16.92
C PRO A 131 -4.82 3.02 -16.68
N LEU A 132 -4.21 2.71 -15.53
CA LEU A 132 -2.89 3.20 -15.16
C LEU A 132 -1.79 2.66 -16.08
N SER A 133 -0.94 3.57 -16.58
CA SER A 133 0.37 3.24 -17.15
C SER A 133 1.42 4.03 -16.37
N ALA A 134 2.11 3.38 -15.45
CA ALA A 134 3.08 4.01 -14.55
C ALA A 134 4.04 3.00 -13.94
N VAL A 135 5.15 3.52 -13.45
CA VAL A 135 6.01 2.87 -12.47
C VAL A 135 5.50 3.25 -11.07
N VAL A 136 5.14 2.28 -10.25
CA VAL A 136 4.69 2.48 -8.87
C VAL A 136 5.81 2.02 -7.95
N VAL A 137 6.28 2.90 -7.08
CA VAL A 137 7.46 2.67 -6.24
C VAL A 137 7.11 2.82 -4.78
N GLU A 138 7.27 1.75 -4.01
CA GLU A 138 7.28 1.80 -2.54
C GLU A 138 8.66 2.22 -2.04
N ILE A 139 8.69 3.23 -1.18
CA ILE A 139 9.91 3.66 -0.50
C ILE A 139 9.95 3.00 0.88
N GLY A 140 10.36 1.75 0.91
CA GLY A 140 10.50 0.99 2.17
C GLY A 140 11.72 1.42 3.00
N LYS A 141 11.86 0.86 4.20
CA LYS A 141 12.99 1.14 5.12
C LYS A 141 14.32 0.65 4.52
N ASP A 142 14.35 -0.60 4.09
CA ASP A 142 15.58 -1.29 3.67
C ASP A 142 15.62 -1.59 2.18
N TYR A 143 14.54 -1.32 1.44
CA TYR A 143 14.43 -1.58 0.01
C TYR A 143 13.42 -0.65 -0.68
N LEU A 144 13.53 -0.58 -1.99
CA LEU A 144 12.48 -0.09 -2.87
C LEU A 144 11.75 -1.30 -3.49
N GLU A 145 10.44 -1.25 -3.55
CA GLU A 145 9.65 -2.17 -4.37
C GLU A 145 9.14 -1.43 -5.61
N VAL A 146 9.50 -1.90 -6.78
CA VAL A 146 9.16 -1.28 -8.06
C VAL A 146 8.16 -2.17 -8.80
N ALA A 147 6.98 -1.64 -9.11
CA ALA A 147 5.95 -2.30 -9.88
C ALA A 147 5.69 -1.52 -11.18
N VAL A 148 5.65 -2.20 -12.31
CA VAL A 148 5.39 -1.57 -13.61
C VAL A 148 4.00 -1.93 -14.10
N PHE A 149 3.17 -0.92 -14.33
CA PHE A 149 1.84 -1.06 -14.92
C PHE A 149 1.81 -0.53 -16.35
N LYS A 150 1.19 -1.29 -17.25
CA LYS A 150 0.88 -0.88 -18.62
C LYS A 150 -0.60 -1.12 -18.90
N MET A 151 -1.31 -0.07 -19.25
CA MET A 151 -2.75 -0.15 -19.54
C MET A 151 -3.54 -0.86 -18.42
N GLY A 152 -3.22 -0.56 -17.16
CA GLY A 152 -3.87 -1.13 -15.97
C GLY A 152 -3.46 -2.57 -15.63
N LYS A 153 -2.54 -3.18 -16.37
CA LYS A 153 -2.03 -4.53 -16.08
C LYS A 153 -0.65 -4.45 -15.47
N LEU A 154 -0.44 -5.21 -14.40
CA LEU A 154 0.87 -5.38 -13.79
C LEU A 154 1.77 -6.16 -14.77
N SER A 155 2.85 -5.54 -15.22
CA SER A 155 3.86 -6.15 -16.10
C SER A 155 4.93 -6.90 -15.32
N GLY A 156 5.14 -6.53 -14.06
CA GLY A 156 6.07 -7.20 -13.16
C GLY A 156 6.37 -6.36 -11.93
N THR A 157 7.04 -6.99 -10.95
CA THR A 157 7.54 -6.35 -9.74
C THR A 157 8.99 -6.74 -9.51
N THR A 158 9.76 -5.86 -8.89
CA THR A 158 11.10 -6.16 -8.40
C THR A 158 11.39 -5.42 -7.12
N GLN A 159 12.30 -5.95 -6.31
CA GLN A 159 12.75 -5.35 -5.07
C GLN A 159 14.23 -5.09 -5.15
N VAL A 160 14.68 -3.90 -4.73
CA VAL A 160 16.08 -3.46 -4.71
C VAL A 160 16.42 -3.00 -3.32
N SER A 161 17.60 -3.35 -2.81
CA SER A 161 18.07 -2.84 -1.53
C SER A 161 18.27 -1.33 -1.59
N ARG A 162 17.91 -0.63 -0.52
CA ARG A 162 18.15 0.81 -0.43
C ARG A 162 19.62 1.11 -0.14
N SER A 163 20.14 2.07 -0.88
CA SER A 163 21.42 2.72 -0.64
C SER A 163 21.21 4.17 -0.18
N VAL A 164 22.25 4.99 -0.27
CA VAL A 164 22.16 6.43 -0.01
C VAL A 164 21.58 7.21 -1.20
N SER A 165 21.45 6.59 -2.37
CA SER A 165 20.98 7.20 -3.60
C SER A 165 19.72 6.51 -4.11
N VAL A 166 18.57 7.12 -3.85
CA VAL A 166 17.28 6.62 -4.36
C VAL A 166 17.25 6.53 -5.89
N ILE A 167 18.02 7.38 -6.58
CA ILE A 167 18.10 7.38 -8.04
C ILE A 167 18.82 6.15 -8.54
N ASP A 168 19.96 5.79 -7.93
CA ASP A 168 20.71 4.60 -8.31
C ASP A 168 19.91 3.33 -8.01
N ASP A 169 19.24 3.28 -6.85
CA ASP A 169 18.39 2.18 -6.46
C ASP A 169 17.20 2.01 -7.42
N LEU A 170 16.53 3.12 -7.77
CA LEU A 170 15.44 3.11 -8.74
C LEU A 170 15.95 2.72 -10.13
N GLY A 171 17.10 3.24 -10.55
CA GLY A 171 17.78 2.86 -11.80
C GLY A 171 18.10 1.37 -11.86
N GLU A 172 18.60 0.79 -10.77
CA GLU A 172 18.82 -0.65 -10.67
C GLU A 172 17.49 -1.41 -10.81
N GLY A 173 16.46 -0.99 -10.09
CA GLY A 173 15.13 -1.60 -10.15
C GLY A 173 14.55 -1.58 -11.56
N LEU A 174 14.58 -0.43 -12.24
CA LEU A 174 14.07 -0.26 -13.59
C LEU A 174 14.86 -1.06 -14.63
N SER A 175 16.17 -1.20 -14.45
CA SER A 175 17.01 -1.99 -15.37
C SER A 175 16.64 -3.47 -15.42
N ARG A 176 16.00 -3.99 -14.38
CA ARG A 176 15.53 -5.38 -14.32
C ARG A 176 14.30 -5.64 -15.21
N PHE A 177 13.66 -4.59 -15.71
CA PHE A 177 12.57 -4.66 -16.70
C PHE A 177 13.07 -4.52 -18.15
N SER A 178 14.30 -4.91 -18.44
CA SER A 178 14.93 -4.78 -19.76
C SER A 178 14.21 -5.53 -20.90
N GLY A 179 13.30 -6.45 -20.59
CA GLY A 179 12.42 -7.12 -21.56
C GLY A 179 11.08 -6.41 -21.80
N VAL A 180 10.84 -5.29 -21.12
CA VAL A 180 9.62 -4.48 -21.27
C VAL A 180 9.91 -3.33 -22.24
N ASP A 181 9.36 -3.41 -23.47
CA ASP A 181 9.46 -2.31 -24.43
C ASP A 181 8.96 -1.02 -23.79
N ASN A 182 9.79 0.00 -23.73
CA ASN A 182 9.50 1.34 -23.21
C ASN A 182 8.76 1.38 -21.87
N LEU A 183 9.43 1.80 -20.81
CA LEU A 183 8.82 2.01 -19.51
C LEU A 183 7.90 3.23 -19.51
N PRO A 184 6.78 3.24 -18.75
CA PRO A 184 5.98 4.43 -18.57
C PRO A 184 6.81 5.55 -17.95
N SER A 185 6.66 6.78 -18.47
CA SER A 185 7.35 7.97 -17.93
C SER A 185 6.76 8.48 -16.61
N ARG A 186 5.52 8.10 -16.29
CA ARG A 186 4.88 8.45 -15.01
C ARG A 186 5.43 7.58 -13.90
N ILE A 187 5.93 8.20 -12.83
CA ILE A 187 6.36 7.52 -11.60
C ILE A 187 5.43 7.94 -10.46
N ILE A 188 4.89 6.98 -9.75
CA ILE A 188 4.08 7.18 -8.53
C ILE A 188 4.89 6.62 -7.37
N VAL A 189 5.18 7.46 -6.38
CA VAL A 189 5.87 7.04 -5.17
C VAL A 189 4.89 7.02 -3.99
N TYR A 190 5.03 6.03 -3.13
CA TYR A 190 4.26 5.93 -1.90
C TYR A 190 5.11 5.38 -0.76
N ASN A 191 4.73 5.71 0.47
CA ASN A 191 5.41 5.29 1.68
C ASN A 191 4.58 5.67 2.90
N GLY A 192 4.67 4.93 3.98
CA GLY A 192 4.07 5.28 5.28
C GLY A 192 4.82 6.33 6.08
N LYS A 193 6.03 6.75 5.68
CA LYS A 193 6.88 7.70 6.42
C LYS A 193 6.65 9.14 5.97
N GLU A 194 6.25 9.99 6.93
CA GLU A 194 6.03 11.42 6.68
C GLU A 194 7.35 12.15 6.35
N GLY A 195 7.28 13.07 5.37
CA GLY A 195 8.38 13.95 4.95
C GLY A 195 9.34 13.36 3.91
N GLU A 196 9.52 12.05 3.85
CA GLU A 196 10.45 11.42 2.91
C GLU A 196 9.97 11.49 1.45
N LEU A 197 8.66 11.39 1.23
CA LEU A 197 8.09 11.37 -0.12
C LEU A 197 8.38 12.63 -0.93
N ASP A 198 8.37 13.80 -0.30
CA ASP A 198 8.58 15.06 -1.01
C ASP A 198 10.05 15.20 -1.44
N GLU A 199 11.00 14.77 -0.60
CA GLU A 199 12.42 14.73 -0.95
C GLU A 199 12.68 13.74 -2.09
N VAL A 200 12.08 12.55 -2.03
CA VAL A 200 12.20 11.53 -3.08
C VAL A 200 11.60 12.03 -4.40
N LYS A 201 10.41 12.63 -4.37
CA LYS A 201 9.78 13.23 -5.56
C LYS A 201 10.66 14.29 -6.20
N GLN A 202 11.20 15.21 -5.38
CA GLN A 202 12.08 16.25 -5.87
C GLN A 202 13.32 15.65 -6.53
N THR A 203 13.97 14.70 -5.86
CA THR A 203 15.18 14.02 -6.37
C THR A 203 14.90 13.28 -7.68
N ILE A 204 13.76 12.59 -7.79
CA ILE A 204 13.37 11.89 -9.02
C ILE A 204 13.10 12.88 -10.16
N ASN A 205 12.45 14.01 -9.88
CA ASN A 205 12.13 15.03 -10.91
C ASN A 205 13.35 15.81 -11.39
N GLU A 206 14.35 16.01 -10.51
CA GLU A 206 15.58 16.73 -10.84
C GLU A 206 16.61 15.86 -11.57
N ASN A 207 16.42 14.53 -11.58
CA ASN A 207 17.34 13.61 -12.25
C ASN A 207 17.16 13.62 -13.76
N ASP A 208 18.30 13.63 -14.46
CA ASP A 208 18.36 13.54 -15.93
C ASP A 208 18.35 12.07 -16.37
N TRP A 209 17.13 11.53 -16.54
CA TRP A 209 16.90 10.15 -16.93
C TRP A 209 17.33 9.81 -18.36
N GLU A 210 17.50 10.82 -19.25
CA GLU A 210 17.92 10.62 -20.64
C GLU A 210 19.37 10.14 -20.76
N LYS A 211 20.19 10.40 -19.73
CA LYS A 211 21.59 9.92 -19.68
C LYS A 211 21.73 8.46 -19.27
N SER A 212 20.64 7.82 -18.87
CA SER A 212 20.66 6.41 -18.50
C SER A 212 20.54 5.53 -19.74
N GLU A 213 21.65 5.01 -20.26
CA GLU A 213 21.69 4.11 -21.42
C GLU A 213 20.87 2.81 -21.25
N LYS A 214 20.39 2.55 -20.04
CA LYS A 214 19.69 1.31 -19.68
C LYS A 214 18.17 1.46 -19.51
N ILE A 215 17.66 2.69 -19.51
CA ILE A 215 16.26 2.97 -19.19
C ILE A 215 15.63 3.74 -20.34
N ASN A 216 14.72 3.09 -21.06
CA ASN A 216 13.95 3.73 -22.13
C ASN A 216 12.56 4.08 -21.60
N PHE A 217 12.31 5.37 -21.35
CA PHE A 217 10.95 5.84 -21.06
C PHE A 217 10.18 6.11 -22.36
N LEU A 218 8.86 5.91 -22.29
CA LEU A 218 7.95 6.41 -23.33
C LEU A 218 7.98 7.93 -23.30
N HIS A 219 8.51 8.56 -24.34
CA HIS A 219 8.32 9.98 -24.57
C HIS A 219 6.84 10.22 -24.94
N THR A 220 6.15 11.00 -24.13
CA THR A 220 4.78 11.49 -24.41
C THR A 220 4.85 12.85 -25.06
#